data_a9ba461d03ec44b85fa7f2ffd464e90b
#
_entry.id   a9ba461d03ec44b85fa7f2ffd464e90b
#
_cell.length_a   1.000
_cell.length_b   1.000
_cell.length_c   1.000
_cell.angle_alpha   90.00
_cell.angle_beta   90.00
_cell.angle_gamma   90.00
#
_symmetry.space_group_name_H-M   'P 1'
#
loop_
_entity.id
_entity.type
_entity.pdbx_description
1 polymer ?
#
loop_
_entity_poly.entity_id
_entity_poly.type
_entity_poly.pdbx_seq_one_letter_code
_entity_poly.pdbx_strand_id
1 'polypeptide(L)'
;KGKKLLKFLKKKLPVVVAGGGMVFNDHSEILFIKRNGKWDLPKGKLEKKETIEECAVREVSEETGCQDLVLGDLITVTYHVFKRNGKFKLKETYWYKMTTSYSGPLEPQPSEGIKKVRWKNFEKSQKALTMSYENIKLLFPKEYLISNPKDRVA
;
A
#
# COMPACT_ATOMS: atom_id res chain seq x y z
N LYS A 1 12.85 21.15 0.03
CA LYS A 1 13.16 20.65 -1.32
C LYS A 1 12.04 19.79 -1.90
N GLY A 2 11.55 18.79 -1.15
CA GLY A 2 10.52 17.88 -1.65
C GLY A 2 9.19 18.53 -1.98
N LYS A 3 8.79 19.53 -1.19
CA LYS A 3 7.53 20.24 -1.39
C LYS A 3 7.49 21.05 -2.68
N LYS A 4 8.60 21.68 -3.04
CA LYS A 4 8.71 22.47 -4.28
C LYS A 4 8.66 21.58 -5.51
N LEU A 5 9.37 20.46 -5.47
CA LEU A 5 9.36 19.46 -6.55
C LEU A 5 7.96 18.90 -6.74
N LEU A 6 7.30 18.52 -5.65
CA LEU A 6 5.94 17.97 -5.70
C LEU A 6 4.94 18.98 -6.29
N LYS A 7 5.03 20.24 -5.87
CA LYS A 7 4.17 21.30 -6.40
C LYS A 7 4.38 21.48 -7.91
N PHE A 8 5.64 21.42 -8.36
CA PHE A 8 5.99 21.49 -9.77
C PHE A 8 5.39 20.31 -10.55
N LEU A 9 5.55 19.09 -10.04
CA LEU A 9 5.04 17.88 -10.67
C LEU A 9 3.52 17.89 -10.77
N LYS A 10 2.82 18.35 -9.74
CA LYS A 10 1.36 18.48 -9.75
C LYS A 10 0.86 19.45 -10.81
N LYS A 11 1.64 20.47 -11.14
CA LYS A 11 1.29 21.41 -12.21
C LYS A 11 1.54 20.84 -13.61
N LYS A 12 2.55 19.99 -13.75
CA LYS A 12 3.00 19.49 -15.05
C LYS A 12 2.38 18.16 -15.45
N LEU A 13 1.95 17.35 -14.47
CA LEU A 13 1.45 16.01 -14.72
C LEU A 13 0.00 15.87 -14.27
N PRO A 14 -0.82 15.14 -15.03
CA PRO A 14 -2.13 14.75 -14.54
C PRO A 14 -1.99 13.94 -13.25
N VAL A 15 -2.82 14.24 -12.27
CA VAL A 15 -2.81 13.56 -10.97
C VAL A 15 -3.88 12.48 -10.94
N VAL A 16 -3.47 11.26 -10.59
CA VAL A 16 -4.39 10.14 -10.35
C VAL A 16 -4.41 9.88 -8.86
N VAL A 17 -5.58 10.03 -8.25
CA VAL A 17 -5.75 9.81 -6.82
C VAL A 17 -6.09 8.34 -6.56
N ALA A 18 -5.46 7.75 -5.56
CA ALA A 18 -5.69 6.38 -5.14
C ALA A 18 -5.80 6.29 -3.62
N GLY A 19 -6.46 5.25 -3.15
CA GLY A 19 -6.55 4.94 -1.72
C GLY A 19 -6.09 3.52 -1.46
N GLY A 20 -5.45 3.30 -0.32
CA GLY A 20 -4.98 1.98 0.06
C GLY A 20 -4.84 1.83 1.56
N GLY A 21 -4.44 0.65 1.98
CA GLY A 21 -4.42 0.33 3.40
C GLY A 21 -3.26 -0.54 3.85
N MET A 22 -2.83 -0.27 5.06
CA MET A 22 -1.95 -1.11 5.84
C MET A 22 -2.84 -1.82 6.87
N VAL A 23 -3.16 -3.07 6.59
CA VAL A 23 -4.16 -3.82 7.34
C VAL A 23 -3.50 -4.75 8.34
N PHE A 24 -3.95 -4.67 9.60
CA PHE A 24 -3.50 -5.55 10.68
C PHE A 24 -4.65 -6.50 11.07
N ASN A 25 -4.35 -7.78 11.23
CA ASN A 25 -5.31 -8.74 11.76
C ASN A 25 -5.15 -8.90 13.28
N ASP A 26 -5.90 -9.82 13.88
CA ASP A 26 -5.86 -10.07 15.34
C ASP A 26 -4.52 -10.63 15.84
N HIS A 27 -3.68 -11.11 14.93
CA HIS A 27 -2.34 -11.63 15.22
C HIS A 27 -1.25 -10.60 14.95
N SER A 28 -1.61 -9.34 14.74
CA SER A 28 -0.70 -8.25 14.38
C SER A 28 0.10 -8.52 13.09
N GLU A 29 -0.44 -9.34 12.22
CA GLU A 29 0.12 -9.58 10.90
C GLU A 29 -0.38 -8.52 9.93
N ILE A 30 0.42 -8.22 8.92
CA ILE A 30 0.13 -7.19 7.91
C ILE A 30 -0.20 -7.86 6.58
N LEU A 31 -1.19 -7.31 5.89
CA LEU A 31 -1.68 -7.82 4.61
C LEU A 31 -0.83 -7.28 3.47
N PHE A 32 -0.13 -8.18 2.78
CA PHE A 32 0.69 -7.85 1.62
C PHE A 32 0.14 -8.48 0.36
N ILE A 33 0.37 -7.83 -0.77
CA ILE A 33 0.13 -8.37 -2.11
C ILE A 33 1.47 -8.51 -2.83
N LYS A 34 1.55 -9.44 -3.78
CA LYS A 34 2.72 -9.58 -4.65
C LYS A 34 2.32 -9.30 -6.09
N ARG A 35 3.00 -8.33 -6.70
CA ARG A 35 2.76 -7.91 -8.07
C ARG A 35 4.08 -7.61 -8.75
N ASN A 36 4.26 -8.11 -9.98
CA ASN A 36 5.49 -7.91 -10.75
C ASN A 36 6.76 -8.32 -9.98
N GLY A 37 6.69 -9.41 -9.21
CA GLY A 37 7.81 -9.94 -8.43
C GLY A 37 8.15 -9.14 -7.17
N LYS A 38 7.38 -8.11 -6.85
CA LYS A 38 7.61 -7.27 -5.67
C LYS A 38 6.44 -7.31 -4.71
N TRP A 39 6.74 -7.20 -3.43
CA TRP A 39 5.73 -7.08 -2.39
C TRP A 39 5.26 -5.63 -2.29
N ASP A 40 3.95 -5.46 -2.13
CA ASP A 40 3.27 -4.18 -2.11
C ASP A 40 2.11 -4.24 -1.11
N LEU A 41 1.51 -3.10 -0.84
CA LEU A 41 0.27 -3.03 -0.07
C LEU A 41 -0.90 -2.75 -1.01
N PRO A 42 -2.11 -3.24 -0.66
CA PRO A 42 -3.28 -3.08 -1.53
C PRO A 42 -3.73 -1.62 -1.63
N LYS A 43 -4.05 -1.21 -2.83
CA LYS A 43 -4.51 0.13 -3.16
C LYS A 43 -5.19 0.13 -4.53
N GLY A 44 -5.86 1.22 -4.86
CA GLY A 44 -6.39 1.41 -6.18
C GLY A 44 -7.02 2.78 -6.39
N LYS A 45 -7.48 3.02 -7.60
CA LYS A 45 -7.92 4.32 -8.09
C LYS A 45 -9.24 4.77 -7.46
N LEU A 46 -9.31 6.04 -7.08
CA LEU A 46 -10.54 6.71 -6.64
C LEU A 46 -11.57 6.73 -7.78
N GLU A 47 -12.78 6.32 -7.46
CA GLU A 47 -13.91 6.38 -8.40
C GLU A 47 -14.77 7.61 -8.16
N LYS A 48 -15.62 7.94 -9.14
CA LYS A 48 -16.54 9.08 -9.03
C LYS A 48 -17.51 8.89 -7.86
N LYS A 49 -17.80 9.98 -7.16
CA LYS A 49 -18.75 10.01 -6.03
C LYS A 49 -18.32 9.19 -4.82
N GLU A 50 -17.06 8.79 -4.80
CA GLU A 50 -16.48 8.02 -3.70
C GLU A 50 -15.56 8.92 -2.87
N THR A 51 -15.61 8.82 -1.55
CA THR A 51 -14.61 9.49 -0.71
C THR A 51 -13.32 8.70 -0.76
N ILE A 52 -12.21 9.34 -0.42
CA ILE A 52 -10.91 8.65 -0.42
C ILE A 52 -10.89 7.51 0.62
N GLU A 53 -11.58 7.69 1.74
CA GLU A 53 -11.72 6.66 2.79
C GLU A 53 -12.48 5.44 2.26
N GLU A 54 -13.60 5.68 1.57
CA GLU A 54 -14.39 4.61 0.93
C GLU A 54 -13.56 3.88 -0.13
N CYS A 55 -12.81 4.64 -0.92
CA CYS A 55 -11.89 4.09 -1.93
C CYS A 55 -10.88 3.14 -1.31
N ALA A 56 -10.23 3.57 -0.23
CA ALA A 56 -9.21 2.77 0.43
C ALA A 56 -9.76 1.44 0.91
N VAL A 57 -10.92 1.45 1.58
CA VAL A 57 -11.57 0.22 2.07
C VAL A 57 -11.99 -0.68 0.92
N ARG A 58 -12.63 -0.12 -0.10
CA ARG A 58 -13.09 -0.87 -1.28
C ARG A 58 -11.92 -1.54 -2.00
N GLU A 59 -10.86 -0.79 -2.26
CA GLU A 59 -9.71 -1.30 -3.01
C GLU A 59 -8.97 -2.40 -2.25
N VAL A 60 -8.81 -2.26 -0.94
CA VAL A 60 -8.21 -3.31 -0.12
C VAL A 60 -9.04 -4.59 -0.23
N SER A 61 -10.36 -4.48 -0.10
CA SER A 61 -11.26 -5.62 -0.19
C SER A 61 -11.21 -6.27 -1.58
N GLU A 62 -11.24 -5.48 -2.64
CA GLU A 62 -11.21 -5.99 -4.01
C GLU A 62 -9.88 -6.68 -4.36
N GLU A 63 -8.76 -6.09 -3.97
CA GLU A 63 -7.44 -6.63 -4.31
C GLU A 63 -7.06 -7.88 -3.51
N THR A 64 -7.63 -8.06 -2.33
CA THR A 64 -7.18 -9.10 -1.40
C THR A 64 -8.26 -10.11 -1.00
N GLY A 65 -9.53 -9.79 -1.18
CA GLY A 65 -10.62 -10.57 -0.66
C GLY A 65 -10.86 -10.42 0.84
N CYS A 66 -10.09 -9.57 1.50
CA CYS A 66 -10.24 -9.32 2.94
C CYS A 66 -11.54 -8.57 3.22
N GLN A 67 -12.27 -9.01 4.26
CA GLN A 67 -13.54 -8.43 4.66
C GLN A 67 -13.46 -7.86 6.08
N ASP A 68 -14.54 -7.25 6.53
CA ASP A 68 -14.69 -6.71 7.88
C ASP A 68 -13.57 -5.70 8.23
N LEU A 69 -13.24 -4.86 7.26
CA LEU A 69 -12.20 -3.85 7.43
C LEU A 69 -12.72 -2.67 8.26
N VAL A 70 -11.95 -2.30 9.28
CA VAL A 70 -12.23 -1.13 10.11
C VAL A 70 -11.19 -0.06 9.76
N LEU A 71 -11.66 1.06 9.26
CA LEU A 71 -10.81 2.18 8.88
C LEU A 71 -10.24 2.88 10.11
N GLY A 72 -8.93 3.10 10.10
CA GLY A 72 -8.23 3.87 11.11
C GLY A 72 -7.70 5.18 10.53
N ASP A 73 -6.62 5.69 11.11
CA ASP A 73 -6.05 6.97 10.76
C ASP A 73 -5.26 6.93 9.44
N LEU A 74 -5.18 8.08 8.79
CA LEU A 74 -4.29 8.29 7.64
C LEU A 74 -2.85 8.18 8.13
N ILE A 75 -2.07 7.31 7.48
CA ILE A 75 -0.63 7.14 7.80
C ILE A 75 0.18 8.21 7.08
N THR A 76 0.05 8.26 5.77
CA THR A 76 0.76 9.21 4.91
C THR A 76 0.18 9.19 3.50
N VAL A 77 0.64 10.14 2.70
CA VAL A 77 0.34 10.20 1.26
C VAL A 77 1.65 9.99 0.53
N THR A 78 1.67 9.06 -0.42
CA THR A 78 2.84 8.81 -1.25
C THR A 78 2.61 9.25 -2.68
N TYR A 79 3.70 9.52 -3.38
CA TYR A 79 3.66 10.02 -4.76
C TYR A 79 4.56 9.17 -5.65
N HIS A 80 4.02 8.81 -6.82
CA HIS A 80 4.75 7.96 -7.75
C HIS A 80 4.46 8.42 -9.18
N VAL A 81 5.52 8.74 -9.93
CA VAL A 81 5.41 9.06 -11.35
C VAL A 81 5.40 7.77 -12.13
N PHE A 82 4.41 7.59 -13.00
CA PHE A 82 4.30 6.41 -13.83
C PHE A 82 3.91 6.79 -15.26
N LYS A 83 4.14 5.89 -16.19
CA LYS A 83 3.84 6.10 -17.61
C LYS A 83 2.69 5.18 -18.01
N ARG A 84 1.68 5.77 -18.64
CA ARG A 84 0.56 5.01 -19.20
C ARG A 84 0.24 5.56 -20.58
N ASN A 85 0.17 4.67 -21.59
CA ASN A 85 -0.11 5.04 -22.98
C ASN A 85 0.82 6.14 -23.50
N GLY A 86 2.11 6.05 -23.15
CA GLY A 86 3.13 7.02 -23.57
C GLY A 86 3.12 8.34 -22.82
N LYS A 87 2.24 8.52 -21.84
CA LYS A 87 2.13 9.76 -21.07
C LYS A 87 2.47 9.55 -19.61
N PHE A 88 3.22 10.48 -19.03
CA PHE A 88 3.56 10.47 -17.61
C PHE A 88 2.41 11.03 -16.78
N LYS A 89 2.16 10.38 -15.65
CA LYS A 89 1.16 10.78 -14.67
C LYS A 89 1.73 10.69 -13.26
N LEU A 90 1.14 11.44 -12.34
CA LEU A 90 1.51 11.39 -10.93
C LEU A 90 0.42 10.67 -10.16
N LYS A 91 0.77 9.57 -9.50
CA LYS A 91 -0.15 8.86 -8.61
C LYS A 91 0.02 9.38 -7.19
N GLU A 92 -1.06 9.89 -6.63
CA GLU A 92 -1.15 10.36 -5.25
C GLU A 92 -1.96 9.34 -4.46
N THR A 93 -1.32 8.58 -3.59
CA THR A 93 -1.97 7.50 -2.85
C THR A 93 -2.10 7.85 -1.37
N TYR A 94 -3.33 7.79 -0.87
CA TYR A 94 -3.67 8.00 0.54
C TYR A 94 -3.69 6.65 1.25
N TRP A 95 -2.79 6.47 2.20
CA TRP A 95 -2.62 5.21 2.92
C TRP A 95 -3.20 5.30 4.32
N TYR A 96 -4.15 4.40 4.61
CA TYR A 96 -4.83 4.33 5.90
C TYR A 96 -4.43 3.09 6.67
N LYS A 97 -4.29 3.24 7.99
CA LYS A 97 -4.21 2.08 8.87
C LYS A 97 -5.60 1.45 8.95
N MET A 98 -5.67 0.13 8.84
CA MET A 98 -6.91 -0.62 8.97
C MET A 98 -6.70 -1.80 9.89
N THR A 99 -7.78 -2.26 10.50
CA THR A 99 -7.78 -3.48 11.31
C THR A 99 -8.91 -4.38 10.86
N THR A 100 -8.77 -5.68 11.11
CA THR A 100 -9.80 -6.65 10.79
C THR A 100 -9.68 -7.89 11.66
N SER A 101 -10.82 -8.51 11.99
CA SER A 101 -10.86 -9.83 12.62
C SER A 101 -11.12 -10.93 11.59
N TYR A 102 -11.13 -10.58 10.30
CA TYR A 102 -11.36 -11.53 9.22
C TYR A 102 -10.25 -12.58 9.17
N SER A 103 -10.65 -13.85 9.20
CA SER A 103 -9.72 -14.99 9.12
C SER A 103 -10.04 -15.93 7.96
N GLY A 104 -10.95 -15.52 7.09
CA GLY A 104 -11.35 -16.31 5.93
C GLY A 104 -10.31 -16.32 4.82
N PRO A 105 -10.63 -16.98 3.70
CA PRO A 105 -9.70 -17.05 2.56
C PRO A 105 -9.45 -15.70 1.94
N LEU A 106 -8.20 -15.51 1.48
CA LEU A 106 -7.79 -14.33 0.73
C LEU A 106 -7.79 -14.69 -0.75
N GLU A 107 -8.15 -13.73 -1.59
CA GLU A 107 -8.30 -13.97 -3.01
C GLU A 107 -7.67 -12.83 -3.82
N PRO A 108 -6.53 -13.10 -4.50
CA PRO A 108 -5.89 -12.10 -5.34
C PRO A 108 -6.80 -11.68 -6.49
N GLN A 109 -6.81 -10.37 -6.81
CA GLN A 109 -7.54 -9.85 -7.97
C GLN A 109 -6.69 -10.05 -9.24
N PRO A 110 -7.04 -11.01 -10.14
CA PRO A 110 -6.19 -11.34 -11.29
C PRO A 110 -6.03 -10.18 -12.29
N SER A 111 -7.09 -9.37 -12.46
CA SER A 111 -7.09 -8.26 -13.40
C SER A 111 -6.04 -7.18 -13.07
N GLU A 112 -5.58 -7.13 -11.83
CA GLU A 112 -4.57 -6.17 -11.37
C GLU A 112 -3.15 -6.75 -11.37
N GLY A 113 -2.98 -7.98 -11.88
CA GLY A 113 -1.68 -8.63 -11.92
C GLY A 113 -1.17 -9.10 -10.57
N ILE A 114 -2.05 -9.23 -9.60
CA ILE A 114 -1.69 -9.69 -8.26
C ILE A 114 -1.57 -11.20 -8.26
N LYS A 115 -0.40 -11.71 -7.90
CA LYS A 115 -0.11 -13.15 -7.89
C LYS A 115 -0.32 -13.81 -6.55
N LYS A 116 -0.11 -13.07 -5.47
CA LYS A 116 -0.24 -13.58 -4.10
C LYS A 116 -0.81 -12.53 -3.17
N VAL A 117 -1.56 -12.99 -2.18
CA VAL A 117 -2.00 -12.19 -1.04
C VAL A 117 -1.63 -12.97 0.22
N ARG A 118 -0.93 -12.34 1.15
CA ARG A 118 -0.43 -13.03 2.35
C ARG A 118 -0.50 -12.14 3.58
N TRP A 119 -0.88 -12.74 4.69
CA TRP A 119 -0.66 -12.16 6.01
C TRP A 119 0.80 -12.42 6.41
N LYS A 120 1.50 -11.38 6.84
CA LYS A 120 2.91 -11.48 7.21
C LYS A 120 3.13 -10.94 8.61
N ASN A 121 3.78 -11.76 9.45
CA ASN A 121 4.23 -11.33 10.75
C ASN A 121 5.41 -10.34 10.62
N PHE A 122 5.94 -9.87 11.75
CA PHE A 122 7.02 -8.90 11.75
C PHE A 122 8.23 -9.33 10.90
N GLU A 123 8.72 -10.57 11.13
CA GLU A 123 9.89 -11.09 10.42
C GLU A 123 9.64 -11.24 8.92
N LYS A 124 8.49 -11.77 8.56
CA LYS A 124 8.11 -11.94 7.14
C LYS A 124 7.89 -10.59 6.47
N SER A 125 7.35 -9.62 7.21
CA SER A 125 7.20 -8.25 6.71
C SER A 125 8.53 -7.59 6.44
N GLN A 126 9.51 -7.74 7.36
CA GLN A 126 10.87 -7.23 7.14
C GLN A 126 11.48 -7.82 5.87
N LYS A 127 11.34 -9.12 5.67
CA LYS A 127 11.86 -9.81 4.49
C LYS A 127 11.16 -9.31 3.23
N ALA A 128 9.84 -9.15 3.27
CA ALA A 128 9.07 -8.64 2.13
C ALA A 128 9.51 -7.23 1.73
N LEU A 129 9.82 -6.38 2.70
CA LEU A 129 10.22 -5.00 2.44
C LEU A 129 11.56 -4.88 1.73
N THR A 130 12.42 -5.89 1.80
CA THR A 130 13.65 -5.92 1.01
C THR A 130 13.36 -6.06 -0.49
N MET A 131 12.17 -6.53 -0.84
CA MET A 131 11.72 -6.71 -2.23
C MET A 131 10.43 -5.93 -2.48
N SER A 132 10.36 -4.72 -1.95
CA SER A 132 9.21 -3.83 -2.09
C SER A 132 9.61 -2.53 -2.79
N TYR A 133 8.59 -1.81 -3.26
CA TYR A 133 8.78 -0.46 -3.78
C TYR A 133 9.20 0.50 -2.67
N GLU A 134 10.04 1.48 -3.00
CA GLU A 134 10.53 2.45 -2.01
C GLU A 134 9.40 3.21 -1.30
N ASN A 135 8.32 3.54 -2.02
CA ASN A 135 7.17 4.25 -1.45
C ASN A 135 6.52 3.46 -0.31
N ILE A 136 6.51 2.13 -0.42
CA ILE A 136 5.90 1.27 0.60
C ILE A 136 6.71 1.30 1.89
N LYS A 137 8.03 1.37 1.78
CA LYS A 137 8.92 1.43 2.95
C LYS A 137 8.66 2.66 3.81
N LEU A 138 8.16 3.74 3.21
CA LEU A 138 7.82 4.98 3.94
C LEU A 138 6.67 4.81 4.93
N LEU A 139 5.83 3.79 4.76
CA LEU A 139 4.71 3.53 5.65
C LEU A 139 5.12 2.81 6.93
N PHE A 140 6.30 2.20 6.92
CA PHE A 140 6.72 1.32 8.01
C PHE A 140 7.67 2.02 8.98
N PRO A 141 7.54 1.73 10.30
CA PRO A 141 8.54 2.15 11.27
C PRO A 141 9.92 1.57 10.92
N LYS A 142 10.97 2.26 11.36
CA LYS A 142 12.37 1.87 11.06
C LYS A 142 12.70 0.43 11.43
N GLU A 143 12.07 -0.10 12.47
CA GLU A 143 12.29 -1.47 12.95
C GLU A 143 12.01 -2.51 11.86
N TYR A 144 11.04 -2.24 10.99
CA TYR A 144 10.70 -3.13 9.86
C TYR A 144 11.75 -3.10 8.75
N LEU A 145 12.56 -2.03 8.67
CA LEU A 145 13.49 -1.82 7.57
C LEU A 145 14.88 -2.37 7.85
N ILE A 146 15.16 -2.82 9.07
CA ILE A 146 16.45 -3.39 9.48
C ILE A 146 16.45 -4.87 9.11
N SER A 147 17.23 -5.23 8.08
CA SER A 147 17.29 -6.59 7.55
C SER A 147 18.28 -7.50 8.30
N ASN A 148 19.21 -6.92 9.08
CA ASN A 148 20.21 -7.71 9.80
C ASN A 148 19.94 -7.65 11.31
N PRO A 149 19.82 -8.81 12.00
CA PRO A 149 19.61 -8.83 13.44
C PRO A 149 20.68 -8.08 14.26
N LYS A 150 21.90 -7.99 13.73
CA LYS A 150 23.00 -7.26 14.38
C LYS A 150 22.77 -5.75 14.33
N ASP A 151 22.02 -5.26 13.40
CA ASP A 151 21.72 -3.83 13.25
C ASP A 151 20.59 -3.39 14.19
N ARG A 152 19.93 -4.34 14.86
CA ARG A 152 18.85 -4.08 15.82
C ARG A 152 19.36 -3.75 17.21
N VAL A 153 20.64 -3.91 17.47
CA VAL A 153 21.25 -3.84 18.80
C VAL A 153 22.01 -2.52 19.01
N ALA A 154 21.72 -1.52 18.22
CA ALA A 154 22.36 -0.22 18.42
C ALA A 154 21.54 0.65 19.36
#